data_d16c26e1d05008740b84217fe9c22148
#
_entry.id   d16c26e1d05008740b84217fe9c22148
#
_cell.length_a   1.000
_cell.length_b   1.000
_cell.length_c   1.000
_cell.angle_alpha   90.00
_cell.angle_beta   90.00
_cell.angle_gamma   90.00
#
_symmetry.space_group_name_H-M   'P 1'
#
loop_
_entity.id
_entity.type
_entity.pdbx_description
1 polymer ?
#
loop_
_entity_poly.entity_id
_entity_poly.type
_entity_poly.pdbx_seq_one_letter_code
_entity_poly.pdbx_strand_id
1 'polypeptide(L)'
;MIFVTGATGNVGSEVVRALLEGGEHVRALVPSADAEALLPAGVEGFVGDLNEPDSLVEAFEGARGVYLLAGYNGTPRFLAHARAAGVEHVVLQSTSLVPFGDVSNAFAAYHIEAEEAVRESGLAWTFTQSNSFMSNTYQWLPQLRAGDVVRVQFADIPEAMIDPFDIAAVAVSAFDSPEHRGRSYHLTGPESLLPAERLRVLGDALGRPLQLVALSNDEAREELSKSLPPNFVDAFMSIFADGNHDLSRVLPTVQDVTGRPPRTFAQWVAAHADAFA
;
A
#
# COMPACT_ATOMS: atom_id res chain seq x y z
N MET A 1 -12.76 -18.50 2.21
CA MET A 1 -11.53 -18.17 1.45
C MET A 1 -11.52 -16.70 1.09
N ILE A 2 -10.34 -16.04 1.17
CA ILE A 2 -10.12 -14.66 0.68
C ILE A 2 -9.23 -14.71 -0.55
N PHE A 3 -9.66 -14.04 -1.63
CA PHE A 3 -8.86 -13.86 -2.84
C PHE A 3 -8.04 -12.57 -2.72
N VAL A 4 -6.71 -12.66 -2.83
CA VAL A 4 -5.79 -11.54 -2.61
C VAL A 4 -5.09 -11.17 -3.91
N THR A 5 -5.25 -9.93 -4.37
CA THR A 5 -4.48 -9.37 -5.46
C THR A 5 -3.23 -8.66 -4.93
N GLY A 6 -2.16 -8.60 -5.73
CA GLY A 6 -0.90 -8.00 -5.29
C GLY A 6 -0.21 -8.74 -4.15
N ALA A 7 -0.43 -10.05 -4.03
CA ALA A 7 0.02 -10.90 -2.92
C ALA A 7 1.54 -10.94 -2.69
N THR A 8 2.33 -10.61 -3.69
CA THR A 8 3.81 -10.54 -3.60
C THR A 8 4.34 -9.13 -3.36
N GLY A 9 3.46 -8.12 -3.27
CA GLY A 9 3.81 -6.73 -3.00
C GLY A 9 3.94 -6.43 -1.50
N ASN A 10 4.40 -5.21 -1.18
CA ASN A 10 4.68 -4.79 0.20
C ASN A 10 3.49 -4.93 1.17
N VAL A 11 2.29 -4.57 0.74
CA VAL A 11 1.08 -4.68 1.57
C VAL A 11 0.41 -6.04 1.39
N GLY A 12 0.28 -6.51 0.14
CA GLY A 12 -0.42 -7.76 -0.14
C GLY A 12 0.23 -8.98 0.51
N SER A 13 1.56 -9.03 0.61
CA SER A 13 2.27 -10.09 1.32
C SER A 13 1.97 -10.10 2.82
N GLU A 14 1.83 -8.92 3.44
CA GLU A 14 1.40 -8.80 4.84
C GLU A 14 -0.07 -9.20 5.03
N VAL A 15 -0.95 -8.88 4.06
CA VAL A 15 -2.34 -9.33 4.07
C VAL A 15 -2.42 -10.86 3.99
N VAL A 16 -1.67 -11.47 3.06
CA VAL A 16 -1.58 -12.94 2.94
C VAL A 16 -1.13 -13.56 4.25
N ARG A 17 -0.03 -13.04 4.85
CA ARG A 17 0.50 -13.53 6.11
C ARG A 17 -0.52 -13.43 7.24
N ALA A 18 -1.16 -12.26 7.39
CA ALA A 18 -2.13 -12.02 8.47
C ALA A 18 -3.38 -12.90 8.33
N LEU A 19 -3.87 -13.13 7.09
CA LEU A 19 -4.99 -14.04 6.83
C LEU A 19 -4.65 -15.49 7.19
N LEU A 20 -3.44 -15.97 6.82
CA LEU A 20 -2.97 -17.30 7.19
C LEU A 20 -2.84 -17.48 8.69
N GLU A 21 -2.26 -16.49 9.40
CA GLU A 21 -2.17 -16.50 10.88
C GLU A 21 -3.55 -16.55 11.54
N GLY A 22 -4.56 -15.92 10.91
CA GLY A 22 -5.98 -16.01 11.31
C GLY A 22 -6.67 -17.33 10.95
N GLY A 23 -5.98 -18.25 10.27
CA GLY A 23 -6.54 -19.54 9.85
C GLY A 23 -7.44 -19.47 8.61
N GLU A 24 -7.41 -18.35 7.86
CA GLU A 24 -8.16 -18.21 6.61
C GLU A 24 -7.51 -18.98 5.47
N HIS A 25 -8.34 -19.54 4.60
CA HIS A 25 -7.88 -20.01 3.29
C HIS A 25 -7.62 -18.82 2.38
N VAL A 26 -6.42 -18.77 1.78
CA VAL A 26 -5.98 -17.68 0.91
C VAL A 26 -5.72 -18.22 -0.50
N ARG A 27 -6.34 -17.58 -1.49
CA ARG A 27 -5.95 -17.69 -2.91
C ARG A 27 -5.31 -16.38 -3.32
N ALA A 28 -4.13 -16.43 -3.94
CA ALA A 28 -3.32 -15.28 -4.29
C ALA A 28 -3.20 -15.15 -5.81
N LEU A 29 -3.60 -13.99 -6.36
CA LEU A 29 -3.31 -13.67 -7.77
C LEU A 29 -1.83 -13.35 -7.92
N VAL A 30 -1.18 -14.03 -8.83
CA VAL A 30 0.23 -13.84 -9.18
C VAL A 30 0.41 -13.69 -10.71
N PRO A 31 1.41 -12.91 -11.17
CA PRO A 31 1.59 -12.68 -12.61
C PRO A 31 2.24 -13.84 -13.36
N SER A 32 2.84 -14.81 -12.66
CA SER A 32 3.53 -15.94 -13.28
C SER A 32 3.72 -17.11 -12.31
N ALA A 33 4.06 -18.29 -12.85
CA ALA A 33 4.41 -19.47 -12.05
C ALA A 33 5.67 -19.24 -11.17
N ASP A 34 6.62 -18.42 -11.62
CA ASP A 34 7.79 -18.07 -10.81
C ASP A 34 7.38 -17.24 -9.58
N ALA A 35 6.40 -16.31 -9.75
CA ALA A 35 5.86 -15.55 -8.64
C ALA A 35 4.99 -16.43 -7.70
N GLU A 36 4.33 -17.46 -8.23
CA GLU A 36 3.61 -18.46 -7.42
C GLU A 36 4.56 -19.22 -6.48
N ALA A 37 5.75 -19.56 -6.96
CA ALA A 37 6.77 -20.25 -6.16
C ALA A 37 7.29 -19.41 -4.96
N LEU A 38 7.04 -18.10 -4.95
CA LEU A 38 7.39 -17.20 -3.85
C LEU A 38 6.30 -17.10 -2.76
N LEU A 39 5.13 -17.69 -2.99
CA LEU A 39 4.04 -17.63 -2.02
C LEU A 39 4.36 -18.49 -0.79
N PRO A 40 3.92 -18.09 0.41
CA PRO A 40 4.04 -18.89 1.61
C PRO A 40 3.33 -20.25 1.48
N ALA A 41 3.81 -21.24 2.21
CA ALA A 41 3.13 -22.53 2.31
C ALA A 41 1.69 -22.37 2.82
N GLY A 42 0.74 -23.04 2.16
CA GLY A 42 -0.68 -22.97 2.49
C GLY A 42 -1.48 -21.93 1.70
N VAL A 43 -0.82 -21.14 0.84
CA VAL A 43 -1.49 -20.25 -0.11
C VAL A 43 -1.70 -20.95 -1.43
N GLU A 44 -2.91 -20.86 -1.96
CA GLU A 44 -3.23 -21.33 -3.31
C GLU A 44 -2.88 -20.23 -4.32
N GLY A 45 -1.91 -20.50 -5.21
CA GLY A 45 -1.56 -19.56 -6.29
C GLY A 45 -2.58 -19.64 -7.44
N PHE A 46 -2.88 -18.50 -8.03
CA PHE A 46 -3.64 -18.39 -9.27
C PHE A 46 -2.89 -17.43 -10.21
N VAL A 47 -2.42 -17.98 -11.34
CA VAL A 47 -1.70 -17.16 -12.33
C VAL A 47 -2.70 -16.39 -13.20
N GLY A 48 -2.57 -15.06 -13.27
CA GLY A 48 -3.44 -14.23 -14.09
C GLY A 48 -3.10 -12.73 -14.03
N ASP A 49 -3.88 -11.93 -14.76
CA ASP A 49 -3.71 -10.47 -14.88
C ASP A 49 -5.05 -9.76 -14.61
N LEU A 50 -5.03 -8.74 -13.76
CA LEU A 50 -6.21 -7.90 -13.46
C LEU A 50 -6.68 -7.10 -14.70
N ASN A 51 -5.83 -6.91 -15.71
CA ASN A 51 -6.22 -6.31 -16.98
C ASN A 51 -6.98 -7.28 -17.89
N GLU A 52 -6.95 -8.60 -17.59
CA GLU A 52 -7.64 -9.66 -18.31
C GLU A 52 -8.68 -10.35 -17.40
N PRO A 53 -9.68 -9.62 -16.87
CA PRO A 53 -10.58 -10.09 -15.82
C PRO A 53 -11.40 -11.32 -16.20
N ASP A 54 -11.62 -11.59 -17.50
CA ASP A 54 -12.33 -12.78 -17.96
C ASP A 54 -11.56 -14.07 -17.70
N SER A 55 -10.24 -14.00 -17.62
CA SER A 55 -9.37 -15.13 -17.28
C SER A 55 -9.43 -15.49 -15.79
N LEU A 56 -10.00 -14.60 -14.96
CA LEU A 56 -10.02 -14.72 -13.50
C LEU A 56 -11.32 -15.29 -12.93
N VAL A 57 -12.27 -15.70 -13.77
CA VAL A 57 -13.60 -16.17 -13.32
C VAL A 57 -13.47 -17.34 -12.33
N GLU A 58 -12.60 -18.31 -12.62
CA GLU A 58 -12.36 -19.48 -11.77
C GLU A 58 -11.63 -19.10 -10.45
N ALA A 59 -10.90 -17.97 -10.44
CA ALA A 59 -10.21 -17.51 -9.25
C ALA A 59 -11.15 -17.15 -8.10
N PHE A 60 -12.41 -16.83 -8.39
CA PHE A 60 -13.41 -16.47 -7.39
C PHE A 60 -14.13 -17.69 -6.78
N GLU A 61 -13.91 -18.89 -7.29
CA GLU A 61 -14.64 -20.07 -6.81
C GLU A 61 -14.37 -20.29 -5.31
N GLY A 62 -15.44 -20.25 -4.51
CA GLY A 62 -15.39 -20.35 -3.04
C GLY A 62 -14.88 -19.10 -2.30
N ALA A 63 -14.64 -17.98 -3.00
CA ALA A 63 -14.23 -16.75 -2.35
C ALA A 63 -15.42 -16.03 -1.70
N ARG A 64 -15.30 -15.72 -0.40
CA ARG A 64 -16.24 -14.85 0.34
C ARG A 64 -15.86 -13.39 0.30
N GLY A 65 -14.55 -13.09 0.05
CA GLY A 65 -14.02 -11.76 0.04
C GLY A 65 -12.82 -11.61 -0.89
N VAL A 66 -12.58 -10.37 -1.29
CA VAL A 66 -11.46 -9.98 -2.16
C VAL A 66 -10.68 -8.83 -1.54
N TYR A 67 -9.36 -8.97 -1.43
CA TYR A 67 -8.45 -7.84 -1.24
C TYR A 67 -7.98 -7.36 -2.62
N LEU A 68 -8.31 -6.11 -2.97
CA LEU A 68 -8.14 -5.57 -4.31
C LEU A 68 -7.15 -4.40 -4.32
N LEU A 69 -6.26 -4.38 -5.31
CA LEU A 69 -5.43 -3.22 -5.65
C LEU A 69 -6.16 -2.32 -6.65
N ALA A 70 -5.95 -1.00 -6.53
CA ALA A 70 -6.39 -0.01 -7.50
C ALA A 70 -5.44 0.06 -8.73
N GLY A 71 -5.86 0.76 -9.80
CA GLY A 71 -5.03 1.08 -10.94
C GLY A 71 -5.14 0.13 -12.13
N TYR A 72 -6.20 -0.68 -12.20
CA TYR A 72 -6.46 -1.62 -13.30
C TYR A 72 -7.74 -1.27 -14.06
N ASN A 73 -7.66 -1.14 -15.38
CA ASN A 73 -8.81 -0.80 -16.23
C ASN A 73 -9.90 -1.88 -16.22
N GLY A 74 -9.53 -3.12 -15.93
CA GLY A 74 -10.45 -4.25 -15.81
C GLY A 74 -11.30 -4.28 -14.54
N THR A 75 -11.11 -3.35 -13.60
CA THR A 75 -11.74 -3.36 -12.27
C THR A 75 -13.27 -3.52 -12.30
N PRO A 76 -14.07 -2.80 -13.11
CA PRO A 76 -15.52 -2.99 -13.12
C PRO A 76 -15.94 -4.40 -13.53
N ARG A 77 -15.25 -4.99 -14.53
CA ARG A 77 -15.55 -6.34 -15.02
C ARG A 77 -15.09 -7.42 -14.03
N PHE A 78 -13.94 -7.22 -13.39
CA PHE A 78 -13.46 -8.05 -12.28
C PHE A 78 -14.49 -8.11 -11.15
N LEU A 79 -15.03 -6.96 -10.73
CA LEU A 79 -16.04 -6.87 -9.68
C LEU A 79 -17.36 -7.53 -10.09
N ALA A 80 -17.75 -7.43 -11.36
CA ALA A 80 -18.93 -8.13 -11.88
C ALA A 80 -18.77 -9.65 -11.79
N HIS A 81 -17.59 -10.20 -12.14
CA HIS A 81 -17.29 -11.63 -11.99
C HIS A 81 -17.26 -12.06 -10.52
N ALA A 82 -16.61 -11.27 -9.67
CA ALA A 82 -16.58 -11.52 -8.23
C ALA A 82 -17.98 -11.62 -7.63
N ARG A 83 -18.86 -10.66 -7.98
CA ARG A 83 -20.26 -10.66 -7.55
C ARG A 83 -21.04 -11.86 -8.08
N ALA A 84 -20.86 -12.22 -9.35
CA ALA A 84 -21.52 -13.38 -9.97
C ALA A 84 -21.10 -14.71 -9.31
N ALA A 85 -19.88 -14.80 -8.81
CA ALA A 85 -19.34 -15.95 -8.10
C ALA A 85 -19.75 -16.00 -6.62
N GLY A 86 -20.47 -14.97 -6.11
CA GLY A 86 -20.95 -14.96 -4.72
C GLY A 86 -19.98 -14.31 -3.72
N VAL A 87 -18.98 -13.56 -4.18
CA VAL A 87 -18.17 -12.72 -3.29
C VAL A 87 -19.09 -11.72 -2.59
N GLU A 88 -18.90 -11.55 -1.28
CA GLU A 88 -19.73 -10.68 -0.46
C GLU A 88 -19.07 -9.33 -0.15
N HIS A 89 -17.75 -9.29 -0.02
CA HIS A 89 -17.03 -8.15 0.50
C HIS A 89 -15.71 -7.89 -0.26
N VAL A 90 -15.47 -6.63 -0.62
CA VAL A 90 -14.21 -6.15 -1.21
C VAL A 90 -13.52 -5.20 -0.24
N VAL A 91 -12.27 -5.50 0.11
CA VAL A 91 -11.38 -4.55 0.79
C VAL A 91 -10.42 -3.99 -0.25
N LEU A 92 -10.57 -2.70 -0.58
CA LEU A 92 -9.74 -2.03 -1.58
C LEU A 92 -8.58 -1.30 -0.90
N GLN A 93 -7.35 -1.59 -1.35
CA GLN A 93 -6.18 -0.77 -1.06
C GLN A 93 -6.30 0.56 -1.81
N SER A 94 -6.51 1.64 -1.06
CA SER A 94 -6.66 2.99 -1.57
C SER A 94 -5.61 3.94 -0.97
N THR A 95 -5.72 5.22 -1.25
CA THR A 95 -4.79 6.25 -0.78
C THR A 95 -5.51 7.34 0.02
N SER A 96 -4.80 7.94 0.97
CA SER A 96 -5.24 9.11 1.72
C SER A 96 -5.46 10.36 0.87
N LEU A 97 -5.13 10.31 -0.41
CA LEU A 97 -5.37 11.41 -1.36
C LEU A 97 -6.82 11.47 -1.86
N VAL A 98 -7.56 10.34 -1.83
CA VAL A 98 -8.93 10.29 -2.34
C VAL A 98 -9.89 11.30 -1.69
N PRO A 99 -9.88 11.52 -0.35
CA PRO A 99 -10.76 12.48 0.30
C PRO A 99 -10.58 13.93 -0.16
N PHE A 100 -9.45 14.28 -0.78
CA PHE A 100 -9.22 15.62 -1.34
C PHE A 100 -9.95 15.83 -2.68
N GLY A 101 -10.34 14.76 -3.38
CA GLY A 101 -11.12 14.81 -4.61
C GLY A 101 -10.37 15.37 -5.82
N ASP A 102 -9.05 15.45 -5.77
CA ASP A 102 -8.23 16.00 -6.85
C ASP A 102 -8.01 14.98 -7.97
N VAL A 103 -8.94 14.97 -8.92
CA VAL A 103 -8.85 14.11 -10.12
C VAL A 103 -7.76 14.55 -11.11
N SER A 104 -7.16 15.73 -10.91
CA SER A 104 -6.02 16.18 -11.73
C SER A 104 -4.70 15.55 -11.26
N ASN A 105 -4.64 15.10 -10.00
CA ASN A 105 -3.50 14.37 -9.47
C ASN A 105 -3.56 12.92 -9.92
N ALA A 106 -2.54 12.46 -10.67
CA ALA A 106 -2.53 11.12 -11.27
C ALA A 106 -2.61 9.98 -10.23
N PHE A 107 -2.05 10.17 -9.01
CA PHE A 107 -2.17 9.16 -7.95
C PHE A 107 -3.58 9.12 -7.34
N ALA A 108 -4.23 10.28 -7.17
CA ALA A 108 -5.58 10.32 -6.64
C ALA A 108 -6.59 9.77 -7.66
N ALA A 109 -6.44 10.14 -8.93
CA ALA A 109 -7.42 9.86 -9.99
C ALA A 109 -7.77 8.36 -10.11
N TYR A 110 -6.78 7.48 -10.30
CA TYR A 110 -7.07 6.05 -10.47
C TYR A 110 -7.60 5.37 -9.19
N HIS A 111 -7.28 5.92 -8.01
CA HIS A 111 -7.87 5.42 -6.76
C HIS A 111 -9.32 5.89 -6.60
N ILE A 112 -9.62 7.14 -6.99
CA ILE A 112 -11.01 7.65 -7.02
C ILE A 112 -11.85 6.77 -7.94
N GLU A 113 -11.38 6.51 -9.17
CA GLU A 113 -12.06 5.63 -10.13
C GLU A 113 -12.27 4.22 -9.58
N ALA A 114 -11.26 3.65 -8.89
CA ALA A 114 -11.36 2.33 -8.29
C ALA A 114 -12.39 2.30 -7.14
N GLU A 115 -12.39 3.31 -6.25
CA GLU A 115 -13.38 3.41 -5.18
C GLU A 115 -14.81 3.57 -5.73
N GLU A 116 -15.00 4.36 -6.79
CA GLU A 116 -16.30 4.51 -7.49
C GLU A 116 -16.76 3.19 -8.09
N ALA A 117 -15.88 2.49 -8.82
CA ALA A 117 -16.21 1.18 -9.40
C ALA A 117 -16.62 0.16 -8.32
N VAL A 118 -15.91 0.15 -7.17
CA VAL A 118 -16.27 -0.72 -6.06
C VAL A 118 -17.61 -0.34 -5.43
N ARG A 119 -17.89 0.96 -5.22
CA ARG A 119 -19.21 1.41 -4.70
C ARG A 119 -20.37 1.02 -5.64
N GLU A 120 -20.15 1.13 -6.95
CA GLU A 120 -21.15 0.81 -7.98
C GLU A 120 -21.35 -0.71 -8.19
N SER A 121 -20.40 -1.54 -7.75
CA SER A 121 -20.44 -3.00 -7.96
C SER A 121 -21.60 -3.70 -7.26
N GLY A 122 -22.19 -3.07 -6.21
CA GLY A 122 -23.20 -3.66 -5.35
C GLY A 122 -22.67 -4.69 -4.35
N LEU A 123 -21.35 -4.85 -4.25
CA LEU A 123 -20.67 -5.63 -3.18
C LEU A 123 -20.57 -4.78 -1.91
N ALA A 124 -20.52 -5.42 -0.74
CA ALA A 124 -20.08 -4.71 0.45
C ALA A 124 -18.60 -4.32 0.27
N TRP A 125 -18.19 -3.20 0.84
CA TRP A 125 -16.85 -2.68 0.63
C TRP A 125 -16.25 -2.08 1.91
N THR A 126 -14.91 -2.05 1.96
CA THR A 126 -14.11 -1.28 2.91
C THR A 126 -12.90 -0.71 2.16
N PHE A 127 -12.55 0.55 2.40
CA PHE A 127 -11.38 1.19 1.79
C PHE A 127 -10.31 1.45 2.83
N THR A 128 -9.08 0.99 2.56
CA THR A 128 -7.88 1.30 3.34
C THR A 128 -7.15 2.46 2.66
N GLN A 129 -7.51 3.69 3.03
CA GLN A 129 -6.94 4.93 2.48
C GLN A 129 -5.65 5.27 3.23
N SER A 130 -4.53 4.70 2.80
CA SER A 130 -3.25 4.79 3.50
C SER A 130 -2.44 6.02 3.09
N ASN A 131 -1.70 6.58 4.05
CA ASN A 131 -0.56 7.45 3.78
C ASN A 131 0.60 6.68 3.14
N SER A 132 1.71 7.38 2.88
CA SER A 132 2.97 6.79 2.39
C SER A 132 3.41 5.61 3.27
N PHE A 133 3.95 4.57 2.62
CA PHE A 133 4.36 3.36 3.33
C PHE A 133 5.78 3.48 3.89
N MET A 134 6.03 2.95 5.08
CA MET A 134 7.39 2.83 5.62
C MET A 134 8.31 2.05 4.68
N SER A 135 7.78 1.07 3.93
CA SER A 135 8.50 0.32 2.91
C SER A 135 8.99 1.17 1.72
N ASN A 136 8.49 2.41 1.53
CA ASN A 136 9.05 3.35 0.55
C ASN A 136 10.51 3.71 0.86
N THR A 137 10.97 3.48 2.11
CA THR A 137 12.37 3.63 2.50
C THR A 137 13.32 2.72 1.71
N TYR A 138 12.83 1.62 1.12
CA TYR A 138 13.63 0.78 0.23
C TYR A 138 14.16 1.51 -1.02
N GLN A 139 13.57 2.65 -1.39
CA GLN A 139 14.14 3.52 -2.43
C GLN A 139 15.56 4.02 -2.13
N TRP A 140 15.97 3.99 -0.85
CA TRP A 140 17.33 4.37 -0.44
C TRP A 140 18.36 3.24 -0.62
N LEU A 141 17.94 1.99 -0.82
CA LEU A 141 18.81 0.82 -0.94
C LEU A 141 19.95 0.98 -1.96
N PRO A 142 19.72 1.47 -3.20
CA PRO A 142 20.81 1.63 -4.15
C PRO A 142 21.89 2.61 -3.67
N GLN A 143 21.47 3.68 -2.98
CA GLN A 143 22.38 4.68 -2.43
C GLN A 143 23.14 4.14 -1.21
N LEU A 144 22.47 3.42 -0.31
CA LEU A 144 23.07 2.80 0.88
C LEU A 144 24.08 1.72 0.54
N ARG A 145 23.90 1.02 -0.58
CA ARG A 145 24.90 0.09 -1.15
C ARG A 145 26.12 0.80 -1.73
N ALA A 146 25.95 2.03 -2.18
CA ALA A 146 27.04 2.85 -2.74
C ALA A 146 27.82 3.63 -1.67
N GLY A 147 27.27 3.82 -0.47
CA GLY A 147 27.91 4.58 0.61
C GLY A 147 26.95 5.04 1.69
N ASP A 148 27.39 6.02 2.49
CA ASP A 148 26.63 6.53 3.64
C ASP A 148 25.87 7.83 3.34
N VAL A 149 25.87 8.30 2.10
CA VAL A 149 25.17 9.53 1.68
C VAL A 149 23.88 9.16 0.96
N VAL A 150 22.75 9.70 1.45
CA VAL A 150 21.44 9.52 0.85
C VAL A 150 20.89 10.87 0.36
N ARG A 151 20.68 11.00 -0.93
CA ARG A 151 20.05 12.16 -1.56
C ARG A 151 18.54 12.01 -1.50
N VAL A 152 17.84 12.97 -0.92
CA VAL A 152 16.40 12.85 -0.61
C VAL A 152 15.63 14.01 -1.20
N GLN A 153 14.57 13.70 -1.93
CA GLN A 153 13.57 14.68 -2.36
C GLN A 153 12.73 15.13 -1.16
N PHE A 154 12.25 16.37 -1.18
CA PHE A 154 11.28 16.90 -0.21
C PHE A 154 11.73 16.70 1.25
N ALA A 155 13.00 17.03 1.54
CA ALA A 155 13.65 16.74 2.82
C ALA A 155 13.05 17.47 4.03
N ASP A 156 12.28 18.51 3.81
CA ASP A 156 11.59 19.35 4.80
C ASP A 156 10.11 19.02 4.99
N ILE A 157 9.60 17.98 4.31
CA ILE A 157 8.21 17.55 4.41
C ILE A 157 8.08 16.36 5.37
N PRO A 158 7.41 16.53 6.52
CA PRO A 158 7.15 15.43 7.43
C PRO A 158 6.00 14.56 6.93
N GLU A 159 6.10 13.24 7.16
CA GLU A 159 5.08 12.27 6.78
C GLU A 159 4.74 11.34 7.94
N ALA A 160 3.45 11.09 8.15
CA ALA A 160 2.97 10.03 9.04
C ALA A 160 2.89 8.70 8.28
N MET A 161 4.08 8.15 7.92
CA MET A 161 4.19 6.90 7.16
C MET A 161 3.68 5.72 7.98
N ILE A 162 3.04 4.78 7.28
CA ILE A 162 2.44 3.59 7.90
C ILE A 162 3.20 2.31 7.53
N ASP A 163 3.34 1.38 8.47
CA ASP A 163 3.83 0.02 8.20
C ASP A 163 2.80 -0.76 7.37
N PRO A 164 3.18 -1.40 6.25
CA PRO A 164 2.33 -2.35 5.53
C PRO A 164 1.65 -3.40 6.41
N PHE A 165 2.31 -3.85 7.47
CA PHE A 165 1.76 -4.72 8.51
C PHE A 165 0.48 -4.15 9.16
N ASP A 166 0.43 -2.85 9.43
CA ASP A 166 -0.73 -2.20 10.04
C ASP A 166 -1.88 -2.02 9.06
N ILE A 167 -1.57 -1.75 7.79
CA ILE A 167 -2.57 -1.74 6.71
C ILE A 167 -3.22 -3.12 6.58
N ALA A 168 -2.40 -4.17 6.55
CA ALA A 168 -2.86 -5.55 6.48
C ALA A 168 -3.75 -5.93 7.67
N ALA A 169 -3.38 -5.52 8.88
CA ALA A 169 -4.20 -5.79 10.06
C ALA A 169 -5.59 -5.14 9.98
N VAL A 170 -5.68 -3.88 9.49
CA VAL A 170 -6.98 -3.23 9.25
C VAL A 170 -7.76 -3.95 8.16
N ALA A 171 -7.10 -4.36 7.07
CA ALA A 171 -7.74 -5.08 5.98
C ALA A 171 -8.32 -6.44 6.44
N VAL A 172 -7.58 -7.19 7.27
CA VAL A 172 -8.04 -8.47 7.84
C VAL A 172 -9.20 -8.24 8.81
N SER A 173 -9.11 -7.26 9.73
CA SER A 173 -10.22 -6.90 10.61
C SER A 173 -11.49 -6.58 9.84
N ALA A 174 -11.36 -5.97 8.65
CA ALA A 174 -12.50 -5.67 7.79
C ALA A 174 -13.20 -6.92 7.25
N PHE A 175 -12.50 -8.03 7.03
CA PHE A 175 -13.11 -9.30 6.64
C PHE A 175 -13.77 -10.04 7.80
N ASP A 176 -13.33 -9.78 9.03
CA ASP A 176 -13.78 -10.51 10.23
C ASP A 176 -15.09 -9.96 10.80
N SER A 177 -15.42 -8.67 10.54
CA SER A 177 -16.64 -8.07 11.08
C SER A 177 -17.42 -7.26 10.06
N PRO A 178 -18.76 -7.44 9.99
CA PRO A 178 -19.62 -6.67 9.09
C PRO A 178 -19.72 -5.18 9.44
N GLU A 179 -19.29 -4.74 10.63
CA GLU A 179 -19.30 -3.33 11.04
C GLU A 179 -18.36 -2.45 10.22
N HIS A 180 -17.37 -3.05 9.55
CA HIS A 180 -16.44 -2.38 8.66
C HIS A 180 -17.00 -2.16 7.24
N ARG A 181 -18.14 -2.78 6.90
CA ARG A 181 -18.78 -2.63 5.59
C ARG A 181 -19.27 -1.20 5.39
N GLY A 182 -19.00 -0.63 4.22
CA GLY A 182 -19.33 0.76 3.89
C GLY A 182 -18.43 1.79 4.59
N ARG A 183 -17.25 1.39 5.06
CA ARG A 183 -16.30 2.27 5.75
C ARG A 183 -15.07 2.59 4.90
N SER A 184 -14.61 3.84 5.02
CA SER A 184 -13.30 4.29 4.54
C SER A 184 -12.43 4.60 5.76
N TYR A 185 -11.25 4.03 5.83
CA TYR A 185 -10.30 4.20 6.91
C TYR A 185 -9.07 4.93 6.41
N HIS A 186 -8.88 6.18 6.84
CA HIS A 186 -7.64 6.91 6.62
C HIS A 186 -6.60 6.38 7.61
N LEU A 187 -5.51 5.78 7.07
CA LEU A 187 -4.53 5.04 7.83
C LEU A 187 -3.18 5.76 7.84
N THR A 188 -2.64 5.99 9.04
CA THR A 188 -1.33 6.58 9.26
C THR A 188 -0.54 5.76 10.26
N GLY A 189 0.78 5.90 10.26
CA GLY A 189 1.61 5.46 11.36
C GLY A 189 1.45 6.36 12.60
N PRO A 190 2.15 6.03 13.69
CA PRO A 190 2.01 6.73 14.97
C PRO A 190 2.88 7.99 15.07
N GLU A 191 3.74 8.24 14.08
CA GLU A 191 4.75 9.29 14.11
C GLU A 191 4.76 10.07 12.81
N SER A 192 4.86 11.39 12.89
CA SER A 192 5.12 12.26 11.75
C SER A 192 6.61 12.61 11.74
N LEU A 193 7.36 12.05 10.79
CA LEU A 193 8.81 12.13 10.75
C LEU A 193 9.32 12.81 9.48
N LEU A 194 10.30 13.68 9.66
CA LEU A 194 11.11 14.21 8.55
C LEU A 194 12.00 13.10 7.96
N PRO A 195 12.37 13.18 6.67
CA PRO A 195 13.35 12.26 6.08
C PRO A 195 14.67 12.15 6.86
N ALA A 196 15.15 13.25 7.45
CA ALA A 196 16.35 13.25 8.26
C ALA A 196 16.20 12.42 9.56
N GLU A 197 15.03 12.45 10.18
CA GLU A 197 14.73 11.65 11.38
C GLU A 197 14.63 10.16 11.03
N ARG A 198 13.98 9.83 9.92
CA ARG A 198 13.93 8.45 9.40
C ARG A 198 15.33 7.91 9.08
N LEU A 199 16.18 8.73 8.41
CA LEU A 199 17.53 8.34 8.08
C LEU A 199 18.40 8.12 9.32
N ARG A 200 18.22 8.95 10.36
CA ARG A 200 18.89 8.77 11.66
C ARG A 200 18.49 7.43 12.30
N VAL A 201 17.18 7.13 12.38
CA VAL A 201 16.70 5.86 12.94
C VAL A 201 17.28 4.66 12.19
N LEU A 202 17.34 4.74 10.85
CA LEU A 202 17.94 3.69 10.02
C LEU A 202 19.46 3.57 10.27
N GLY A 203 20.18 4.70 10.34
CA GLY A 203 21.62 4.74 10.62
C GLY A 203 21.96 4.14 11.97
N ASP A 204 21.18 4.49 13.02
CA ASP A 204 21.34 3.93 14.37
C ASP A 204 21.16 2.40 14.37
N ALA A 205 20.15 1.88 13.65
CA ALA A 205 19.91 0.45 13.55
C ALA A 205 21.00 -0.31 12.77
N LEU A 206 21.61 0.33 11.76
CA LEU A 206 22.66 -0.26 10.94
C LEU A 206 24.07 -0.04 11.53
N GLY A 207 24.21 0.77 12.59
CA GLY A 207 25.50 1.19 13.13
C GLY A 207 26.32 2.03 12.14
N ARG A 208 25.66 2.79 11.23
CA ARG A 208 26.26 3.57 10.15
C ARG A 208 25.99 5.07 10.31
N PRO A 209 26.97 5.96 10.13
CA PRO A 209 26.79 7.42 10.23
C PRO A 209 26.19 7.98 8.93
N LEU A 210 24.94 7.64 8.63
CA LEU A 210 24.28 8.05 7.40
C LEU A 210 24.09 9.58 7.32
N GLN A 211 24.32 10.14 6.14
CA GLN A 211 24.24 11.56 5.85
C GLN A 211 23.14 11.87 4.82
N LEU A 212 22.29 12.85 5.12
CA LEU A 212 21.26 13.30 4.22
C LEU A 212 21.78 14.48 3.37
N VAL A 213 21.53 14.41 2.06
CA VAL A 213 21.68 15.53 1.14
C VAL A 213 20.29 15.86 0.57
N ALA A 214 19.76 17.02 0.94
CA ALA A 214 18.48 17.48 0.42
C ALA A 214 18.61 17.88 -1.05
N LEU A 215 17.69 17.42 -1.88
CA LEU A 215 17.54 17.87 -3.27
C LEU A 215 16.67 19.13 -3.32
N SER A 216 17.02 20.07 -4.20
CA SER A 216 16.10 21.14 -4.60
C SER A 216 14.88 20.56 -5.35
N ASN A 217 13.80 21.33 -5.47
CA ASN A 217 12.61 20.90 -6.20
C ASN A 217 12.92 20.59 -7.69
N ASP A 218 13.84 21.35 -8.31
CA ASP A 218 14.27 21.08 -9.69
C ASP A 218 15.02 19.75 -9.81
N GLU A 219 15.96 19.49 -8.88
CA GLU A 219 16.67 18.19 -8.82
C GLU A 219 15.72 17.03 -8.49
N ALA A 220 14.74 17.25 -7.60
CA ALA A 220 13.71 16.25 -7.28
C ALA A 220 12.88 15.90 -8.52
N ARG A 221 12.44 16.90 -9.28
CA ARG A 221 11.72 16.70 -10.55
C ARG A 221 12.57 15.93 -11.58
N GLU A 222 13.84 16.29 -11.71
CA GLU A 222 14.76 15.59 -12.62
C GLU A 222 14.93 14.13 -12.21
N GLU A 223 15.10 13.86 -10.91
CA GLU A 223 15.27 12.50 -10.40
C GLU A 223 14.03 11.63 -10.61
N LEU A 224 12.84 12.15 -10.29
CA LEU A 224 11.55 11.49 -10.51
C LEU A 224 11.31 11.19 -12.00
N SER A 225 11.72 12.11 -12.91
CA SER A 225 11.56 11.96 -14.36
C SER A 225 12.36 10.82 -14.95
N LYS A 226 13.34 10.25 -14.24
CA LYS A 226 14.13 9.09 -14.70
C LYS A 226 13.30 7.79 -14.69
N SER A 227 12.29 7.71 -13.85
CA SER A 227 11.52 6.47 -13.63
C SER A 227 10.01 6.62 -13.77
N LEU A 228 9.49 7.85 -13.73
CA LEU A 228 8.05 8.10 -13.75
C LEU A 228 7.59 8.85 -15.01
N PRO A 229 6.39 8.54 -15.50
CA PRO A 229 5.73 9.35 -16.54
C PRO A 229 5.48 10.79 -16.06
N PRO A 230 5.43 11.79 -16.99
CA PRO A 230 5.32 13.21 -16.63
C PRO A 230 4.14 13.54 -15.70
N ASN A 231 2.96 12.95 -15.92
CA ASN A 231 1.77 13.17 -15.09
C ASN A 231 1.95 12.68 -13.64
N PHE A 232 2.74 11.62 -13.41
CA PHE A 232 3.08 11.17 -12.06
C PHE A 232 4.15 12.05 -11.41
N VAL A 233 5.11 12.56 -12.19
CA VAL A 233 6.07 13.57 -11.70
C VAL A 233 5.33 14.81 -11.22
N ASP A 234 4.41 15.33 -12.02
CA ASP A 234 3.60 16.50 -11.65
C ASP A 234 2.74 16.21 -10.41
N ALA A 235 2.19 15.02 -10.29
CA ALA A 235 1.44 14.60 -9.11
C ALA A 235 2.31 14.60 -7.84
N PHE A 236 3.54 14.06 -7.89
CA PHE A 236 4.49 14.14 -6.78
C PHE A 236 4.82 15.58 -6.40
N MET A 237 5.13 16.43 -7.39
CA MET A 237 5.43 17.83 -7.13
C MET A 237 4.25 18.55 -6.49
N SER A 238 3.02 18.30 -6.95
CA SER A 238 1.80 18.86 -6.36
C SER A 238 1.61 18.45 -4.90
N ILE A 239 1.86 17.17 -4.57
CA ILE A 239 1.70 16.66 -3.20
C ILE A 239 2.77 17.28 -2.28
N PHE A 240 4.03 17.21 -2.67
CA PHE A 240 5.15 17.47 -1.76
C PHE A 240 5.73 18.89 -1.92
N ALA A 241 5.99 19.36 -3.14
CA ALA A 241 6.61 20.67 -3.34
C ALA A 241 5.63 21.82 -3.19
N ASP A 242 4.40 21.67 -3.69
CA ASP A 242 3.37 22.71 -3.62
C ASP A 242 2.58 22.64 -2.30
N GLY A 243 2.70 21.56 -1.54
CA GLY A 243 2.05 21.39 -0.23
C GLY A 243 0.53 21.27 -0.32
N ASN A 244 -0.01 20.79 -1.44
CA ASN A 244 -1.46 20.67 -1.64
C ASN A 244 -2.11 19.57 -0.76
N HIS A 245 -1.29 18.69 -0.18
CA HIS A 245 -1.76 17.58 0.65
C HIS A 245 -0.92 17.47 1.93
N ASP A 246 -1.58 17.53 3.08
CA ASP A 246 -0.92 17.34 4.39
C ASP A 246 -0.89 15.84 4.74
N LEU A 247 0.28 15.22 4.60
CA LEU A 247 0.56 13.83 4.97
C LEU A 247 1.17 13.68 6.38
N SER A 248 1.30 14.79 7.13
CA SER A 248 1.93 14.79 8.46
C SER A 248 0.98 14.40 9.59
N ARG A 249 -0.33 14.44 9.35
CA ARG A 249 -1.32 14.21 10.40
C ARG A 249 -1.32 12.76 10.87
N VAL A 250 -1.13 12.54 12.17
CA VAL A 250 -1.27 11.24 12.83
C VAL A 250 -2.72 11.01 13.25
N LEU A 251 -3.25 9.83 12.95
CA LEU A 251 -4.63 9.42 13.23
C LEU A 251 -4.66 8.18 14.13
N PRO A 252 -5.68 8.01 15.01
CA PRO A 252 -5.81 6.85 15.88
C PRO A 252 -6.40 5.62 15.17
N THR A 253 -6.72 5.71 13.87
CA THR A 253 -7.56 4.75 13.14
C THR A 253 -7.08 3.31 13.23
N VAL A 254 -5.75 3.06 13.16
CA VAL A 254 -5.21 1.70 13.30
C VAL A 254 -5.53 1.13 14.69
N GLN A 255 -5.30 1.93 15.75
CA GLN A 255 -5.61 1.53 17.12
C GLN A 255 -7.11 1.30 17.31
N ASP A 256 -7.97 2.17 16.75
CA ASP A 256 -9.41 2.10 16.90
C ASP A 256 -10.00 0.86 16.23
N VAL A 257 -9.46 0.46 15.07
CA VAL A 257 -9.93 -0.70 14.28
C VAL A 257 -9.34 -2.00 14.81
N THR A 258 -8.04 -2.02 15.16
CA THR A 258 -7.32 -3.28 15.46
C THR A 258 -7.17 -3.55 16.95
N GLY A 259 -7.45 -2.55 17.81
CA GLY A 259 -7.24 -2.63 19.26
C GLY A 259 -5.77 -2.53 19.70
N ARG A 260 -4.82 -2.40 18.77
CA ARG A 260 -3.39 -2.28 19.05
C ARG A 260 -2.81 -1.01 18.42
N PRO A 261 -1.78 -0.40 19.05
CA PRO A 261 -1.12 0.76 18.45
C PRO A 261 -0.42 0.35 17.13
N PRO A 262 -0.37 1.26 16.12
CA PRO A 262 0.43 1.04 14.94
C PRO A 262 1.92 0.97 15.28
N ARG A 263 2.70 0.28 14.44
CA ARG A 263 4.15 0.18 14.59
C ARG A 263 4.83 1.51 14.31
N THR A 264 5.84 1.83 15.14
CA THR A 264 6.74 2.96 14.89
C THR A 264 7.69 2.68 13.73
N PHE A 265 8.26 3.74 13.16
CA PHE A 265 9.27 3.59 12.12
C PHE A 265 10.49 2.78 12.62
N ALA A 266 10.89 2.98 13.88
CA ALA A 266 11.98 2.20 14.48
C ALA A 266 11.65 0.70 14.57
N GLN A 267 10.41 0.33 14.88
CA GLN A 267 9.96 -1.07 14.90
C GLN A 267 9.95 -1.69 13.49
N TRP A 268 9.51 -0.91 12.49
CA TRP A 268 9.58 -1.34 11.08
C TRP A 268 11.04 -1.56 10.64
N VAL A 269 11.95 -0.62 10.94
CA VAL A 269 13.39 -0.76 10.64
C VAL A 269 13.97 -2.00 11.30
N ALA A 270 13.67 -2.24 12.60
CA ALA A 270 14.17 -3.41 13.31
C ALA A 270 13.71 -4.75 12.68
N ALA A 271 12.47 -4.79 12.14
CA ALA A 271 11.93 -5.96 11.46
C ALA A 271 12.50 -6.18 10.04
N HIS A 272 13.12 -5.16 9.42
CA HIS A 272 13.58 -5.17 8.04
C HIS A 272 15.08 -4.80 7.88
N ALA A 273 15.84 -4.77 8.98
CA ALA A 273 17.24 -4.34 8.98
C ALA A 273 18.12 -5.13 7.98
N ASP A 274 17.86 -6.44 7.86
CA ASP A 274 18.62 -7.34 6.96
C ASP A 274 18.52 -6.90 5.47
N ALA A 275 17.44 -6.25 5.07
CA ALA A 275 17.30 -5.75 3.69
C ALA A 275 18.25 -4.58 3.38
N PHE A 276 18.73 -3.87 4.42
CA PHE A 276 19.61 -2.70 4.31
C PHE A 276 21.07 -3.02 4.65
N ALA A 277 21.37 -4.27 5.06
CA ALA A 277 22.71 -4.72 5.44
C ALA A 277 23.66 -4.92 4.24
#